data_2888ccec14b0f01408e04f816d5adaac
#
_entry.id   2888ccec14b0f01408e04f816d5adaac
#
_cell.length_a   1.000
_cell.length_b   1.000
_cell.length_c   1.000
_cell.angle_alpha   90.00
_cell.angle_beta   90.00
_cell.angle_gamma   90.00
#
_symmetry.space_group_name_H-M   'P 1'
#
loop_
_entity.id
_entity.type
_entity.pdbx_description
1 polymer ?
#
loop_
_entity_poly.entity_id
_entity_poly.type
_entity_poly.pdbx_seq_one_letter_code
_entity_poly.pdbx_strand_id
1 'polypeptide(L)'
;MSEESITPYWYWGIIGTLSMSVLLPTSALYIRRKAYELFLAWHVTLSILTVVGCYYHILYRFGHQWGYEAWIYTAMAVWGFDRAMRLLRIARNGLRLAIITQIDDDYVRVDVPGVAATGHAYLYFPTLTWRVWENHPFSVASTTLPQGVARKSKALKDEESASYAKDEIQVSTTVASSSNSTHGPAKLGLTFFLRRQGGLTQRLVSHSSLPVLVESSYGAHLDTSHHPHLVCIVGGIGITAVLPYLRSHPGSTKLYWGVRSSGIVQAVDDELLRDIEKEVFVGTKMNVREVVKEELAYAGEGGATVLVCGPSSMADEARIVVSDIGRRSKVNVRLIDEAFSW
;
A
#
# COMPACT_ATOMS: atom_id res chain seq x y z
N MET A 1 -29.12 29.30 -37.04
CA MET A 1 -29.04 28.60 -35.79
C MET A 1 -30.44 28.11 -35.50
N SER A 2 -30.64 26.81 -35.33
CA SER A 2 -31.95 26.25 -35.05
C SER A 2 -32.36 26.65 -33.62
N GLU A 3 -33.68 26.88 -33.37
CA GLU A 3 -34.20 27.21 -32.03
C GLU A 3 -33.78 26.18 -30.96
N GLU A 4 -33.49 24.93 -31.35
CA GLU A 4 -32.98 23.89 -30.44
C GLU A 4 -31.61 24.17 -29.83
N SER A 5 -30.76 24.95 -30.49
CA SER A 5 -29.39 25.26 -29.96
C SER A 5 -29.41 26.23 -28.78
N ILE A 6 -30.58 26.82 -28.45
CA ILE A 6 -30.74 27.76 -27.34
C ILE A 6 -31.35 27.07 -26.12
N THR A 7 -31.74 25.81 -26.23
CA THR A 7 -32.42 25.08 -25.15
C THR A 7 -31.43 24.57 -24.10
N PRO A 8 -31.77 24.62 -22.79
CA PRO A 8 -30.82 24.24 -21.71
C PRO A 8 -30.25 22.84 -21.82
N TYR A 9 -31.06 21.87 -22.29
CA TYR A 9 -30.58 20.47 -22.43
C TYR A 9 -29.41 20.35 -23.43
N TRP A 10 -29.37 21.19 -24.46
CA TRP A 10 -28.34 21.17 -25.48
C TRP A 10 -26.98 21.58 -24.93
N TYR A 11 -26.90 22.66 -24.14
CA TYR A 11 -25.67 23.09 -23.50
C TYR A 11 -25.10 22.05 -22.53
N TRP A 12 -25.97 21.47 -21.70
CA TRP A 12 -25.57 20.43 -20.77
C TRP A 12 -25.13 19.15 -21.46
N GLY A 13 -25.76 18.81 -22.58
CA GLY A 13 -25.32 17.70 -23.42
C GLY A 13 -23.93 17.93 -24.01
N ILE A 14 -23.65 19.15 -24.49
CA ILE A 14 -22.30 19.51 -24.97
C ILE A 14 -21.28 19.40 -23.85
N ILE A 15 -21.56 19.98 -22.66
CA ILE A 15 -20.65 19.93 -21.51
C ILE A 15 -20.36 18.48 -21.13
N GLY A 16 -21.37 17.63 -20.98
CA GLY A 16 -21.19 16.22 -20.65
C GLY A 16 -20.36 15.47 -21.68
N THR A 17 -20.70 15.62 -22.96
CA THR A 17 -20.01 14.93 -24.07
C THR A 17 -18.57 15.39 -24.23
N LEU A 18 -18.31 16.69 -24.18
CA LEU A 18 -16.95 17.23 -24.28
C LEU A 18 -16.10 16.80 -23.09
N SER A 19 -16.65 16.87 -21.88
CA SER A 19 -15.94 16.44 -20.67
C SER A 19 -15.56 14.98 -20.76
N MET A 20 -16.45 14.09 -21.19
CA MET A 20 -16.21 12.66 -21.36
C MET A 20 -15.18 12.40 -22.49
N SER A 21 -15.29 13.12 -23.60
CA SER A 21 -14.38 12.98 -24.75
C SER A 21 -12.94 13.39 -24.41
N VAL A 22 -12.77 14.42 -23.57
CA VAL A 22 -11.45 14.88 -23.10
C VAL A 22 -10.90 13.98 -22.00
N LEU A 23 -11.78 13.42 -21.16
CA LEU A 23 -11.40 12.55 -20.05
C LEU A 23 -10.67 11.28 -20.55
N LEU A 24 -11.11 10.68 -21.63
CA LEU A 24 -10.50 9.46 -22.19
C LEU A 24 -9.01 9.64 -22.54
N PRO A 25 -8.59 10.56 -23.43
CA PRO A 25 -7.19 10.71 -23.80
C PRO A 25 -6.33 11.26 -22.65
N THR A 26 -6.90 12.11 -21.79
CA THR A 26 -6.17 12.65 -20.63
C THR A 26 -5.94 11.63 -19.53
N SER A 27 -6.64 10.48 -19.56
CA SER A 27 -6.44 9.35 -18.67
C SER A 27 -5.30 8.41 -19.11
N ALA A 28 -4.61 8.71 -20.22
CA ALA A 28 -3.52 7.90 -20.72
C ALA A 28 -2.40 7.75 -19.69
N LEU A 29 -1.83 6.54 -19.60
CA LEU A 29 -0.81 6.16 -18.63
C LEU A 29 0.41 7.09 -18.65
N TYR A 30 0.79 7.60 -19.83
CA TYR A 30 1.91 8.53 -19.98
C TYR A 30 1.70 9.84 -19.21
N ILE A 31 0.51 10.46 -19.33
CA ILE A 31 0.16 11.70 -18.63
C ILE A 31 0.11 11.46 -17.12
N ARG A 32 -0.53 10.37 -16.71
CA ARG A 32 -0.63 9.95 -15.32
C ARG A 32 0.74 9.77 -14.66
N ARG A 33 1.72 9.20 -15.36
CA ARG A 33 3.07 8.99 -14.82
C ARG A 33 3.90 10.28 -14.76
N LYS A 34 3.70 11.20 -15.74
CA LYS A 34 4.50 12.43 -15.85
C LYS A 34 4.02 13.54 -14.91
N ALA A 35 2.71 13.67 -14.70
CA ALA A 35 2.10 14.77 -13.95
C ALA A 35 0.86 14.30 -13.17
N TYR A 36 1.07 13.40 -12.21
CA TYR A 36 -0.01 12.72 -11.49
C TYR A 36 -0.99 13.70 -10.81
N GLU A 37 -0.51 14.74 -10.16
CA GLU A 37 -1.33 15.72 -9.45
C GLU A 37 -2.25 16.50 -10.41
N LEU A 38 -1.69 16.96 -11.53
CA LEU A 38 -2.46 17.65 -12.55
C LEU A 38 -3.49 16.71 -13.19
N PHE A 39 -3.08 15.46 -13.47
CA PHE A 39 -3.98 14.42 -13.96
C PHE A 39 -5.14 14.21 -12.99
N LEU A 40 -4.86 14.05 -11.68
CA LEU A 40 -5.90 13.79 -10.68
C LEU A 40 -6.91 14.94 -10.59
N ALA A 41 -6.42 16.18 -10.47
CA ALA A 41 -7.29 17.36 -10.40
C ALA A 41 -8.16 17.49 -11.65
N TRP A 42 -7.57 17.33 -12.83
CA TRP A 42 -8.27 17.40 -14.11
C TRP A 42 -9.30 16.28 -14.27
N HIS A 43 -8.91 15.05 -13.93
CA HIS A 43 -9.76 13.87 -14.02
C HIS A 43 -11.00 13.99 -13.12
N VAL A 44 -10.82 14.42 -11.87
CA VAL A 44 -11.93 14.64 -10.92
C VAL A 44 -12.86 15.74 -11.43
N THR A 45 -12.31 16.87 -11.89
CA THR A 45 -13.10 18.00 -12.39
C THR A 45 -13.95 17.58 -13.60
N LEU A 46 -13.33 16.93 -14.60
CA LEU A 46 -14.04 16.48 -15.78
C LEU A 46 -15.08 15.38 -15.46
N SER A 47 -14.80 14.50 -14.51
CA SER A 47 -15.76 13.50 -14.06
C SER A 47 -17.00 14.14 -13.43
N ILE A 48 -16.84 15.16 -12.59
CA ILE A 48 -17.93 15.93 -12.02
C ILE A 48 -18.73 16.63 -13.13
N LEU A 49 -18.06 17.32 -14.04
CA LEU A 49 -18.71 17.99 -15.18
C LEU A 49 -19.48 17.00 -16.07
N THR A 50 -18.96 15.80 -16.28
CA THR A 50 -19.63 14.74 -17.03
C THR A 50 -20.94 14.33 -16.32
N VAL A 51 -20.87 14.03 -15.01
CA VAL A 51 -22.05 13.60 -14.23
C VAL A 51 -23.11 14.71 -14.20
N VAL A 52 -22.70 15.94 -13.90
CA VAL A 52 -23.60 17.11 -13.84
C VAL A 52 -24.19 17.41 -15.22
N GLY A 53 -23.36 17.38 -16.27
CA GLY A 53 -23.79 17.60 -17.65
C GLY A 53 -24.82 16.57 -18.11
N CYS A 54 -24.58 15.29 -17.84
CA CYS A 54 -25.52 14.21 -18.15
C CYS A 54 -26.82 14.35 -17.36
N TYR A 55 -26.74 14.69 -16.08
CA TYR A 55 -27.93 14.86 -15.23
C TYR A 55 -28.85 15.97 -15.76
N TYR A 56 -28.33 17.16 -15.99
CA TYR A 56 -29.13 18.28 -16.48
C TYR A 56 -29.57 18.10 -17.94
N HIS A 57 -28.75 17.43 -18.77
CA HIS A 57 -29.15 17.07 -20.12
C HIS A 57 -30.42 16.21 -20.12
N ILE A 58 -30.45 15.15 -19.28
CA ILE A 58 -31.61 14.26 -19.15
C ILE A 58 -32.78 15.00 -18.57
N LEU A 59 -32.57 15.75 -17.47
CA LEU A 59 -33.63 16.45 -16.76
C LEU A 59 -34.36 17.47 -17.65
N TYR A 60 -33.60 18.30 -18.40
CA TYR A 60 -34.20 19.31 -19.27
C TYR A 60 -34.78 18.74 -20.57
N ARG A 61 -34.33 17.57 -21.02
CA ARG A 61 -34.84 16.93 -22.24
C ARG A 61 -36.09 16.09 -21.97
N PHE A 62 -36.05 15.28 -20.92
CA PHE A 62 -37.07 14.26 -20.66
C PHE A 62 -37.86 14.48 -19.37
N GLY A 63 -37.46 15.44 -18.51
CA GLY A 63 -37.98 15.55 -17.16
C GLY A 63 -37.73 14.26 -16.38
N HIS A 64 -38.77 13.75 -15.74
CA HIS A 64 -38.74 12.45 -15.06
C HIS A 64 -39.44 11.33 -15.88
N GLN A 65 -39.63 11.57 -17.19
CA GLN A 65 -40.19 10.57 -18.08
C GLN A 65 -39.10 9.55 -18.42
N TRP A 66 -39.49 8.30 -18.57
CA TRP A 66 -38.65 7.19 -19.01
C TRP A 66 -37.59 6.71 -18.00
N GLY A 67 -37.38 7.41 -16.89
CA GLY A 67 -36.50 6.96 -15.80
C GLY A 67 -34.99 6.93 -16.15
N TYR A 68 -34.54 7.70 -17.17
CA TYR A 68 -33.12 7.73 -17.54
C TYR A 68 -32.21 8.26 -16.44
N GLU A 69 -32.69 9.15 -15.58
CA GLU A 69 -32.00 9.67 -14.41
C GLU A 69 -31.65 8.60 -13.39
N ALA A 70 -32.37 7.47 -13.37
CA ALA A 70 -32.10 6.38 -12.45
C ALA A 70 -30.69 5.82 -12.61
N TRP A 71 -30.14 5.80 -13.81
CA TRP A 71 -28.76 5.36 -14.06
C TRP A 71 -27.73 6.29 -13.43
N ILE A 72 -27.98 7.61 -13.47
CA ILE A 72 -27.10 8.59 -12.82
C ILE A 72 -27.19 8.47 -11.31
N TYR A 73 -28.40 8.34 -10.76
CA TYR A 73 -28.57 8.10 -9.31
C TYR A 73 -27.88 6.82 -8.86
N THR A 74 -27.98 5.75 -9.64
CA THR A 74 -27.27 4.49 -9.36
C THR A 74 -25.76 4.68 -9.36
N ALA A 75 -25.21 5.36 -10.36
CA ALA A 75 -23.78 5.65 -10.43
C ALA A 75 -23.31 6.50 -9.24
N MET A 76 -24.07 7.54 -8.88
CA MET A 76 -23.78 8.39 -7.72
C MET A 76 -23.90 7.61 -6.41
N ALA A 77 -24.89 6.72 -6.28
CA ALA A 77 -25.07 5.88 -5.09
C ALA A 77 -23.90 4.90 -4.91
N VAL A 78 -23.45 4.24 -5.98
CA VAL A 78 -22.30 3.33 -5.94
C VAL A 78 -21.03 4.11 -5.56
N TRP A 79 -20.79 5.27 -6.17
CA TRP A 79 -19.65 6.10 -5.84
C TRP A 79 -19.72 6.62 -4.38
N GLY A 80 -20.88 7.11 -3.95
CA GLY A 80 -21.10 7.58 -2.58
C GLY A 80 -20.91 6.47 -1.55
N PHE A 81 -21.39 5.26 -1.85
CA PHE A 81 -21.19 4.09 -1.00
C PHE A 81 -19.70 3.74 -0.85
N ASP A 82 -18.92 3.73 -1.94
CA ASP A 82 -17.46 3.52 -1.86
C ASP A 82 -16.78 4.57 -0.96
N ARG A 83 -17.13 5.84 -1.12
CA ARG A 83 -16.59 6.92 -0.27
C ARG A 83 -17.00 6.77 1.19
N ALA A 84 -18.24 6.44 1.46
CA ALA A 84 -18.73 6.19 2.82
C ALA A 84 -18.01 5.01 3.47
N MET A 85 -17.80 3.91 2.75
CA MET A 85 -17.08 2.76 3.25
C MET A 85 -15.61 3.05 3.55
N ARG A 86 -14.96 3.91 2.75
CA ARG A 86 -13.59 4.38 3.04
C ARG A 86 -13.53 5.22 4.32
N LEU A 87 -14.46 6.15 4.48
CA LEU A 87 -14.57 6.96 5.70
C LEU A 87 -14.84 6.10 6.93
N LEU A 88 -15.71 5.09 6.83
CA LEU A 88 -15.97 4.15 7.92
C LEU A 88 -14.73 3.35 8.32
N ARG A 89 -13.91 2.90 7.35
CA ARG A 89 -12.63 2.22 7.64
C ARG A 89 -11.67 3.13 8.40
N ILE A 90 -11.55 4.39 7.98
CA ILE A 90 -10.71 5.39 8.66
C ILE A 90 -11.26 5.67 10.07
N ALA A 91 -12.56 5.89 10.20
CA ALA A 91 -13.21 6.18 11.48
C ALA A 91 -13.06 5.03 12.49
N ARG A 92 -13.16 3.78 12.01
CA ARG A 92 -12.97 2.58 12.85
C ARG A 92 -11.57 2.52 13.48
N ASN A 93 -10.54 2.88 12.74
CA ASN A 93 -9.16 2.88 13.22
C ASN A 93 -8.84 4.13 14.06
N GLY A 94 -9.54 5.23 13.81
CA GLY A 94 -9.33 6.51 14.45
C GLY A 94 -7.97 7.14 14.15
N LEU A 95 -7.71 8.28 14.79
CA LEU A 95 -6.41 8.93 14.72
C LEU A 95 -5.42 8.17 15.61
N ARG A 96 -4.26 7.82 15.05
CA ARG A 96 -3.18 7.12 15.74
C ARG A 96 -1.90 7.94 15.70
N LEU A 97 -1.00 7.69 16.63
CA LEU A 97 0.34 8.25 16.62
C LEU A 97 1.29 7.23 15.98
N ALA A 98 1.79 7.52 14.79
CA ALA A 98 2.82 6.72 14.15
C ALA A 98 4.20 7.08 14.73
N ILE A 99 5.02 6.07 14.97
CA ILE A 99 6.42 6.22 15.36
C ILE A 99 7.27 6.02 14.12
N ILE A 100 8.13 7.00 13.84
CA ILE A 100 8.96 7.03 12.64
C ILE A 100 10.41 6.79 13.06
N THR A 101 11.04 5.83 12.42
CA THR A 101 12.44 5.49 12.66
C THR A 101 13.17 5.46 11.31
N GLN A 102 14.13 6.32 11.14
CA GLN A 102 15.01 6.25 9.97
C GLN A 102 15.92 5.02 10.10
N ILE A 103 15.97 4.21 9.06
CA ILE A 103 16.83 3.02 8.98
C ILE A 103 18.17 3.43 8.38
N ASP A 104 18.11 4.00 7.18
CA ASP A 104 19.27 4.54 6.46
C ASP A 104 18.83 5.71 5.55
N ASP A 105 19.66 6.09 4.59
CA ASP A 105 19.33 7.19 3.67
C ASP A 105 18.20 6.86 2.69
N ASP A 106 17.95 5.57 2.43
CA ASP A 106 16.95 5.09 1.47
C ASP A 106 15.65 4.62 2.12
N TYR A 107 15.67 4.25 3.42
CA TYR A 107 14.56 3.56 4.05
C TYR A 107 14.14 4.14 5.40
N VAL A 108 12.84 4.12 5.62
CA VAL A 108 12.17 4.57 6.84
C VAL A 108 11.22 3.47 7.33
N ARG A 109 11.21 3.22 8.63
CA ARG A 109 10.25 2.38 9.31
C ARG A 109 9.15 3.25 9.93
N VAL A 110 7.91 2.82 9.78
CA VAL A 110 6.73 3.47 10.39
C VAL A 110 5.96 2.42 11.17
N ASP A 111 5.86 2.63 12.47
CA ASP A 111 5.12 1.75 13.38
C ASP A 111 3.85 2.44 13.87
N VAL A 112 2.69 1.78 13.70
CA VAL A 112 1.38 2.31 14.09
C VAL A 112 0.73 1.40 15.13
N PRO A 113 0.71 1.79 16.41
CA PRO A 113 0.17 0.96 17.47
C PRO A 113 -1.36 0.90 17.46
N GLY A 114 -1.90 -0.24 17.90
CA GLY A 114 -3.33 -0.43 18.17
C GLY A 114 -4.21 -0.53 16.91
N VAL A 115 -3.64 -0.88 15.76
CA VAL A 115 -4.37 -1.15 14.53
C VAL A 115 -3.97 -2.54 14.03
N ALA A 116 -4.94 -3.28 13.48
CA ALA A 116 -4.72 -4.53 12.77
C ALA A 116 -5.09 -4.36 11.29
N ALA A 117 -4.24 -4.86 10.40
CA ALA A 117 -4.51 -4.92 8.97
C ALA A 117 -3.72 -6.06 8.33
N THR A 118 -4.20 -6.55 7.20
CA THR A 118 -3.53 -7.53 6.34
C THR A 118 -3.38 -6.96 4.94
N GLY A 119 -2.41 -7.47 4.17
CA GLY A 119 -2.15 -7.02 2.81
C GLY A 119 -1.51 -5.63 2.79
N HIS A 120 -2.22 -4.61 2.30
CA HIS A 120 -1.75 -3.23 2.32
C HIS A 120 -2.77 -2.29 2.98
N ALA A 121 -2.30 -1.15 3.43
CA ALA A 121 -3.10 -0.09 4.02
C ALA A 121 -2.72 1.27 3.42
N TYR A 122 -3.68 2.17 3.33
CA TYR A 122 -3.41 3.56 2.96
C TYR A 122 -3.14 4.37 4.23
N LEU A 123 -2.03 5.08 4.25
CA LEU A 123 -1.65 5.98 5.33
C LEU A 123 -1.87 7.42 4.91
N TYR A 124 -2.53 8.18 5.79
CA TYR A 124 -2.73 9.63 5.67
C TYR A 124 -2.00 10.32 6.81
N PHE A 125 -1.18 11.30 6.50
CA PHE A 125 -0.47 12.12 7.49
C PHE A 125 -0.99 13.57 7.44
N PRO A 126 -2.09 13.88 8.14
CA PRO A 126 -2.82 15.13 7.98
C PRO A 126 -2.01 16.37 8.40
N THR A 127 -0.98 16.20 9.23
CA THR A 127 -0.12 17.30 9.70
C THR A 127 1.16 17.47 8.90
N LEU A 128 1.46 16.54 7.98
CA LEU A 128 2.72 16.57 7.23
C LEU A 128 2.67 17.48 6.01
N THR A 129 1.49 17.55 5.36
CA THR A 129 1.26 18.38 4.19
C THR A 129 -0.09 19.11 4.32
N TRP A 130 -0.27 20.21 3.58
CA TRP A 130 -1.56 20.89 3.50
C TRP A 130 -2.65 20.06 2.83
N ARG A 131 -2.26 18.98 2.12
CA ARG A 131 -3.15 18.03 1.43
C ARG A 131 -3.54 16.91 2.39
N VAL A 132 -4.45 17.17 3.30
CA VAL A 132 -4.92 16.19 4.30
C VAL A 132 -5.52 14.92 3.70
N TRP A 133 -5.94 14.96 2.42
CA TRP A 133 -6.49 13.83 1.67
C TRP A 133 -5.43 12.98 0.96
N GLU A 134 -4.16 13.43 0.96
CA GLU A 134 -3.06 12.68 0.33
C GLU A 134 -2.82 11.37 1.08
N ASN A 135 -2.89 10.28 0.35
CA ASN A 135 -2.66 8.93 0.89
C ASN A 135 -1.76 8.13 -0.03
N HIS A 136 -1.07 7.17 0.57
CA HIS A 136 -0.24 6.25 -0.17
C HIS A 136 -0.46 4.83 0.34
N PRO A 137 -0.55 3.83 -0.56
CA PRO A 137 -0.64 2.43 -0.19
C PRO A 137 0.73 1.90 0.23
N PHE A 138 0.77 1.21 1.37
CA PHE A 138 1.97 0.54 1.86
C PHE A 138 1.64 -0.88 2.30
N SER A 139 2.50 -1.83 1.95
CA SER A 139 2.35 -3.21 2.40
C SER A 139 2.65 -3.35 3.88
N VAL A 140 1.80 -4.09 4.58
CA VAL A 140 1.95 -4.39 5.99
C VAL A 140 3.04 -5.45 6.17
N ALA A 141 4.15 -5.08 6.77
CA ALA A 141 5.25 -6.01 7.02
C ALA A 141 5.02 -6.87 8.26
N SER A 142 4.41 -6.31 9.30
CA SER A 142 4.07 -7.02 10.54
C SER A 142 2.81 -6.45 11.19
N THR A 143 2.06 -7.32 11.88
CA THR A 143 0.89 -6.95 12.69
C THR A 143 1.21 -6.91 14.19
N THR A 144 2.46 -7.13 14.55
CA THR A 144 2.96 -7.09 15.92
C THR A 144 4.12 -6.10 16.03
N LEU A 145 4.13 -5.31 17.09
CA LEU A 145 5.17 -4.33 17.35
C LEU A 145 6.24 -4.87 18.29
N PRO A 146 7.52 -4.55 18.05
CA PRO A 146 8.60 -4.79 19.00
C PRO A 146 8.35 -4.09 20.34
N GLN A 147 8.83 -4.68 21.42
CA GLN A 147 8.61 -4.14 22.77
C GLN A 147 9.16 -2.74 22.96
N GLY A 148 10.31 -2.42 22.35
CA GLY A 148 10.92 -1.09 22.39
C GLY A 148 10.01 -0.01 21.80
N VAL A 149 9.40 -0.28 20.66
CA VAL A 149 8.43 0.61 19.99
C VAL A 149 7.17 0.77 20.84
N ALA A 150 6.68 -0.31 21.42
CA ALA A 150 5.50 -0.29 22.26
C ALA A 150 5.69 0.54 23.56
N ARG A 151 6.91 0.55 24.13
CA ARG A 151 7.27 1.41 25.26
C ARG A 151 7.35 2.88 24.85
N LYS A 152 8.00 3.20 23.73
CA LYS A 152 8.09 4.56 23.20
C LYS A 152 6.71 5.15 22.88
N SER A 153 5.81 4.36 22.32
CA SER A 153 4.42 4.77 22.06
C SER A 153 3.65 5.08 23.35
N LYS A 154 3.90 4.35 24.43
CA LYS A 154 3.26 4.61 25.73
C LYS A 154 3.81 5.90 26.34
N ALA A 155 5.12 6.09 26.35
CA ALA A 155 5.75 7.31 26.87
C ALA A 155 5.26 8.58 26.16
N LEU A 156 5.17 8.55 24.83
CA LEU A 156 4.65 9.70 24.05
C LEU A 156 3.18 10.02 24.37
N LYS A 157 2.34 9.00 24.62
CA LYS A 157 0.95 9.23 25.04
C LYS A 157 0.84 9.79 26.45
N ASP A 158 1.70 9.33 27.34
CA ASP A 158 1.74 9.81 28.73
C ASP A 158 2.23 11.28 28.77
N GLU A 159 3.19 11.67 27.92
CA GLU A 159 3.62 13.06 27.75
C GLU A 159 2.53 13.95 27.14
N GLU A 160 1.81 13.48 26.12
CA GLU A 160 0.69 14.22 25.52
C GLU A 160 -0.44 14.41 26.54
N SER A 161 -0.79 13.37 27.28
CA SER A 161 -1.78 13.45 28.36
C SER A 161 -1.34 14.38 29.49
N ALA A 162 -0.05 14.39 29.83
CA ALA A 162 0.52 15.29 30.82
C ALA A 162 0.55 16.77 30.36
N SER A 163 0.66 17.03 29.06
CA SER A 163 0.60 18.38 28.50
C SER A 163 -0.80 18.99 28.58
N TYR A 164 -1.84 18.18 28.48
CA TYR A 164 -3.24 18.61 28.69
C TYR A 164 -3.62 18.72 30.17
N ALA A 165 -2.87 18.05 31.09
CA ALA A 165 -3.11 18.08 32.53
C ALA A 165 -2.28 19.12 33.31
N LYS A 166 -1.49 19.95 32.60
CA LYS A 166 -0.60 20.96 33.23
C LYS A 166 -1.29 22.21 33.74
N ASP A 167 -2.61 22.21 33.87
CA ASP A 167 -3.36 23.25 34.61
C ASP A 167 -3.73 22.86 36.07
N GLU A 168 -3.33 21.71 36.55
CA GLU A 168 -3.48 21.38 37.97
C GLU A 168 -2.30 20.56 38.55
N ILE A 169 -1.50 21.31 39.38
CA ILE A 169 -0.73 20.89 40.57
C ILE A 169 0.23 19.68 40.51
N GLN A 170 1.49 20.02 40.84
CA GLN A 170 2.63 19.17 41.20
C GLN A 170 2.32 18.11 42.26
N VAL A 171 2.85 16.90 42.09
CA VAL A 171 3.61 16.17 43.11
C VAL A 171 4.55 15.16 42.43
N SER A 172 5.83 15.27 42.79
CA SER A 172 6.93 14.40 42.39
C SER A 172 6.78 13.00 43.00
N THR A 173 7.10 11.97 42.23
CA THR A 173 7.81 10.82 42.84
C THR A 173 8.63 10.09 41.77
N THR A 174 9.92 10.25 41.84
CA THR A 174 10.96 9.52 41.15
C THR A 174 11.03 8.11 41.71
N VAL A 175 10.81 7.08 40.90
CA VAL A 175 11.31 5.74 41.19
C VAL A 175 11.95 5.18 39.94
N ALA A 176 13.26 5.17 39.94
CA ALA A 176 14.08 4.36 39.09
C ALA A 176 13.92 2.88 39.47
N SER A 177 13.55 2.04 38.57
CA SER A 177 13.67 0.59 38.74
C SER A 177 14.28 0.00 37.48
N SER A 178 15.48 -0.49 37.67
CA SER A 178 16.31 -1.26 36.74
C SER A 178 15.67 -2.60 36.36
N SER A 179 15.95 -2.98 35.12
CA SER A 179 16.13 -4.34 34.57
C SER A 179 15.24 -5.47 35.10
N ASN A 180 14.47 -6.06 34.19
CA ASN A 180 14.59 -7.49 33.88
C ASN A 180 13.83 -7.82 32.60
N SER A 181 14.50 -8.52 31.72
CA SER A 181 13.98 -9.11 30.49
C SER A 181 12.90 -10.15 30.81
N THR A 182 11.66 -9.72 30.75
CA THR A 182 10.53 -10.63 30.68
C THR A 182 9.83 -10.36 29.34
N HIS A 183 9.74 -11.38 28.52
CA HIS A 183 8.97 -11.40 27.28
C HIS A 183 7.48 -11.13 27.60
N GLY A 184 7.11 -9.88 27.63
CA GLY A 184 5.70 -9.47 27.71
C GLY A 184 4.99 -9.80 26.39
N PRO A 185 3.65 -9.94 26.40
CA PRO A 185 2.89 -10.24 25.19
C PRO A 185 3.16 -9.18 24.10
N ALA A 186 3.35 -9.65 22.86
CA ALA A 186 3.52 -8.80 21.70
C ALA A 186 2.31 -7.85 21.56
N LYS A 187 2.57 -6.56 21.40
CA LYS A 187 1.50 -5.57 21.26
C LYS A 187 1.02 -5.49 19.83
N LEU A 188 -0.30 -5.44 19.65
CA LEU A 188 -0.94 -5.24 18.37
C LEU A 188 -0.54 -3.89 17.75
N GLY A 189 -0.19 -3.90 16.49
CA GLY A 189 0.13 -2.70 15.71
C GLY A 189 0.72 -3.07 14.36
N LEU A 190 0.84 -2.10 13.48
CA LEU A 190 1.32 -2.28 12.13
C LEU A 190 2.74 -1.74 11.98
N THR A 191 3.59 -2.51 11.32
CA THR A 191 4.91 -2.06 10.88
C THR A 191 4.94 -1.95 9.38
N PHE A 192 5.41 -0.81 8.90
CA PHE A 192 5.65 -0.52 7.48
C PHE A 192 7.11 -0.17 7.27
N PHE A 193 7.69 -0.66 6.18
CA PHE A 193 8.96 -0.18 5.68
C PHE A 193 8.70 0.58 4.40
N LEU A 194 9.21 1.80 4.33
CA LEU A 194 8.98 2.69 3.21
C LEU A 194 10.30 3.06 2.57
N ARG A 195 10.31 3.05 1.23
CA ARG A 195 11.44 3.61 0.50
C ARG A 195 11.30 5.12 0.47
N ARG A 196 12.36 5.81 0.83
CA ARG A 196 12.45 7.26 0.74
C ARG A 196 12.54 7.68 -0.72
N GLN A 197 11.51 8.36 -1.17
CA GLN A 197 11.44 8.98 -2.49
C GLN A 197 11.10 10.47 -2.29
N GLY A 198 11.06 11.24 -3.36
CA GLY A 198 10.56 12.62 -3.28
C GLY A 198 9.13 12.71 -2.72
N GLY A 199 8.73 13.86 -2.20
CA GLY A 199 7.37 14.09 -1.70
C GLY A 199 7.16 13.68 -0.24
N LEU A 200 6.07 12.98 0.06
CA LEU A 200 5.64 12.62 1.42
C LEU A 200 6.69 11.82 2.18
N THR A 201 7.23 10.76 1.59
CA THR A 201 8.18 9.87 2.28
C THR A 201 9.51 10.53 2.65
N GLN A 202 9.92 11.55 1.90
CA GLN A 202 11.11 12.34 2.24
C GLN A 202 10.88 13.21 3.47
N ARG A 203 9.66 13.75 3.64
CA ARG A 203 9.31 14.60 4.78
C ARG A 203 9.13 13.83 6.08
N LEU A 204 8.82 12.54 6.01
CA LEU A 204 8.68 11.71 7.22
C LEU A 204 9.94 11.68 8.07
N VAL A 205 11.13 11.72 7.47
CA VAL A 205 12.41 11.57 8.16
C VAL A 205 12.68 12.69 9.18
N SER A 206 12.12 13.87 8.98
CA SER A 206 12.28 15.00 9.91
C SER A 206 11.47 14.88 11.21
N HIS A 207 10.68 13.81 11.35
CA HIS A 207 9.78 13.64 12.48
C HIS A 207 10.06 12.29 13.16
N SER A 208 10.01 12.26 14.49
CA SER A 208 10.09 11.00 15.27
C SER A 208 8.71 10.36 15.49
N SER A 209 7.66 11.17 15.43
CA SER A 209 6.26 10.72 15.53
C SER A 209 5.34 11.69 14.81
N LEU A 210 4.25 11.18 14.24
CA LEU A 210 3.23 11.96 13.53
C LEU A 210 1.84 11.35 13.73
N PRO A 211 0.79 12.20 13.79
CA PRO A 211 -0.59 11.73 13.68
C PRO A 211 -0.80 11.05 12.33
N VAL A 212 -1.43 9.87 12.35
CA VAL A 212 -1.73 9.08 11.16
C VAL A 212 -3.14 8.54 11.19
N LEU A 213 -3.83 8.59 10.04
CA LEU A 213 -5.07 7.87 9.82
C LEU A 213 -4.76 6.66 8.94
N VAL A 214 -5.31 5.51 9.31
CA VAL A 214 -5.07 4.24 8.61
C VAL A 214 -6.37 3.75 7.99
N GLU A 215 -6.38 3.69 6.68
CA GLU A 215 -7.46 3.06 5.93
C GLU A 215 -7.02 1.63 5.57
N SER A 216 -7.59 0.64 6.20
CA SER A 216 -7.19 -0.78 6.11
C SER A 216 -8.42 -1.70 6.04
N SER A 217 -8.31 -2.93 5.65
CA SER A 217 -7.25 -3.69 4.99
C SER A 217 -7.58 -3.82 3.51
N TYR A 218 -6.57 -3.91 2.68
CA TYR A 218 -6.72 -4.09 1.25
C TYR A 218 -5.83 -5.22 0.75
N GLY A 219 -6.24 -5.82 -0.36
CA GLY A 219 -5.56 -6.96 -0.96
C GLY A 219 -5.99 -8.29 -0.34
N ALA A 220 -6.10 -9.29 -1.19
CA ALA A 220 -6.31 -10.67 -0.81
C ALA A 220 -4.96 -11.39 -0.82
N HIS A 221 -4.68 -12.18 0.20
CA HIS A 221 -3.58 -13.15 0.14
C HIS A 221 -3.92 -14.20 -0.91
N LEU A 222 -3.05 -14.34 -1.90
CA LEU A 222 -3.14 -15.45 -2.83
C LEU A 222 -2.72 -16.73 -2.11
N ASP A 223 -3.45 -17.79 -2.34
CA ASP A 223 -3.09 -19.09 -1.78
C ASP A 223 -1.81 -19.60 -2.45
N THR A 224 -0.78 -19.85 -1.67
CA THR A 224 0.52 -20.43 -2.11
C THR A 224 0.67 -21.89 -1.76
N SER A 225 -0.32 -22.51 -1.11
CA SER A 225 -0.26 -23.91 -0.62
C SER A 225 -0.33 -24.96 -1.72
N HIS A 226 -0.56 -24.55 -2.97
CA HIS A 226 -0.67 -25.50 -4.10
C HIS A 226 0.60 -26.31 -4.37
N HIS A 227 1.77 -25.78 -4.02
CA HIS A 227 3.05 -26.45 -4.19
C HIS A 227 3.78 -26.52 -2.84
N PRO A 228 4.56 -27.59 -2.61
CA PRO A 228 5.28 -27.75 -1.35
C PRO A 228 6.47 -26.78 -1.22
N HIS A 229 6.90 -26.17 -2.32
CA HIS A 229 8.05 -25.27 -2.35
C HIS A 229 7.65 -23.86 -2.80
N LEU A 230 7.99 -22.86 -1.99
CA LEU A 230 7.77 -21.44 -2.28
C LEU A 230 9.12 -20.73 -2.44
N VAL A 231 9.36 -20.20 -3.62
CA VAL A 231 10.55 -19.40 -3.95
C VAL A 231 10.15 -17.94 -4.06
N CYS A 232 10.74 -17.09 -3.24
CA CYS A 232 10.48 -15.66 -3.27
C CYS A 232 11.69 -14.91 -3.83
N ILE A 233 11.48 -14.18 -4.93
CA ILE A 233 12.48 -13.35 -5.60
C ILE A 233 12.13 -11.89 -5.42
N VAL A 234 12.93 -11.17 -4.63
CA VAL A 234 12.54 -9.88 -4.08
C VAL A 234 13.57 -8.79 -4.37
N GLY A 235 13.10 -7.62 -4.75
CA GLY A 235 13.90 -6.42 -4.97
C GLY A 235 13.60 -5.31 -3.97
N GLY A 236 14.59 -4.88 -3.20
CA GLY A 236 14.48 -3.73 -2.29
C GLY A 236 13.33 -3.85 -1.30
N ILE A 237 12.43 -2.85 -1.30
CA ILE A 237 11.29 -2.76 -0.39
C ILE A 237 10.19 -3.80 -0.70
N GLY A 238 10.25 -4.50 -1.83
CA GLY A 238 9.30 -5.56 -2.16
C GLY A 238 9.19 -6.66 -1.11
N ILE A 239 10.19 -6.77 -0.23
CA ILE A 239 10.17 -7.71 0.91
C ILE A 239 8.90 -7.56 1.76
N THR A 240 8.37 -6.36 1.93
CA THR A 240 7.19 -6.11 2.76
C THR A 240 5.92 -6.80 2.24
N ALA A 241 5.78 -6.94 0.92
CA ALA A 241 4.66 -7.64 0.31
C ALA A 241 4.80 -9.17 0.42
N VAL A 242 6.04 -9.67 0.50
CA VAL A 242 6.36 -11.10 0.48
C VAL A 242 6.40 -11.73 1.86
N LEU A 243 6.71 -10.95 2.91
CA LEU A 243 6.78 -11.43 4.29
C LEU A 243 5.56 -12.25 4.76
N PRO A 244 4.32 -11.84 4.49
CA PRO A 244 3.15 -12.64 4.88
C PRO A 244 3.13 -14.02 4.22
N TYR A 245 3.54 -14.14 2.96
CA TYR A 245 3.60 -15.41 2.24
C TYR A 245 4.68 -16.35 2.79
N LEU A 246 5.88 -15.81 3.05
CA LEU A 246 6.98 -16.56 3.66
C LEU A 246 6.61 -17.18 5.01
N ARG A 247 5.76 -16.48 5.77
CA ARG A 247 5.34 -16.93 7.11
C ARG A 247 4.13 -17.85 7.12
N SER A 248 3.26 -17.75 6.12
CA SER A 248 2.01 -18.53 6.05
C SER A 248 2.13 -19.79 5.20
N HIS A 249 3.18 -19.92 4.40
CA HIS A 249 3.36 -21.08 3.55
C HIS A 249 3.62 -22.35 4.39
N PRO A 250 2.88 -23.45 4.16
CA PRO A 250 2.99 -24.64 4.98
C PRO A 250 4.19 -25.54 4.64
N GLY A 251 4.81 -25.33 3.47
CA GLY A 251 5.96 -26.10 2.98
C GLY A 251 7.30 -25.41 3.14
N SER A 252 8.27 -25.78 2.34
CA SER A 252 9.59 -25.16 2.33
C SER A 252 9.54 -23.78 1.66
N THR A 253 10.27 -22.83 2.25
CA THR A 253 10.35 -21.45 1.74
C THR A 253 11.79 -21.03 1.56
N LYS A 254 12.08 -20.35 0.45
CA LYS A 254 13.40 -19.78 0.22
C LYS A 254 13.27 -18.36 -0.36
N LEU A 255 14.06 -17.46 0.21
CA LEU A 255 14.05 -16.06 -0.14
C LEU A 255 15.36 -15.64 -0.82
N TYR A 256 15.25 -15.08 -2.01
CA TYR A 256 16.32 -14.41 -2.74
C TYR A 256 16.05 -12.91 -2.74
N TRP A 257 16.89 -12.13 -2.06
CA TRP A 257 16.62 -10.73 -1.82
C TRP A 257 17.74 -9.81 -2.28
N GLY A 258 17.50 -9.05 -3.36
CA GLY A 258 18.42 -8.05 -3.88
C GLY A 258 18.15 -6.67 -3.26
N VAL A 259 19.15 -6.07 -2.63
CA VAL A 259 19.08 -4.74 -1.99
C VAL A 259 20.28 -3.87 -2.34
N ARG A 260 20.11 -2.55 -2.22
CA ARG A 260 21.21 -1.59 -2.44
C ARG A 260 22.05 -1.36 -1.20
N SER A 261 21.41 -1.32 -0.03
CA SER A 261 22.06 -1.08 1.26
C SER A 261 21.75 -2.20 2.25
N SER A 262 22.65 -2.41 3.21
CA SER A 262 22.48 -3.41 4.27
C SER A 262 21.54 -2.97 5.40
N GLY A 263 21.23 -1.67 5.50
CA GLY A 263 20.41 -1.14 6.59
C GLY A 263 19.02 -1.77 6.66
N ILE A 264 18.34 -1.87 5.52
CA ILE A 264 17.02 -2.53 5.49
C ILE A 264 17.10 -4.02 5.79
N VAL A 265 18.21 -4.70 5.42
CA VAL A 265 18.39 -6.12 5.72
C VAL A 265 18.43 -6.31 7.23
N GLN A 266 19.25 -5.55 7.93
CA GLN A 266 19.35 -5.63 9.39
C GLN A 266 18.00 -5.32 10.06
N ALA A 267 17.31 -4.28 9.62
CA ALA A 267 16.04 -3.87 10.20
C ALA A 267 14.91 -4.90 10.03
N VAL A 268 14.94 -5.69 8.96
CA VAL A 268 13.93 -6.72 8.66
C VAL A 268 14.35 -8.08 9.21
N ASP A 269 15.63 -8.42 9.11
CA ASP A 269 16.16 -9.76 9.44
C ASP A 269 16.04 -10.06 10.93
N ASP A 270 16.40 -9.12 11.78
CA ASP A 270 16.42 -9.32 13.24
C ASP A 270 15.03 -9.68 13.81
N GLU A 271 13.98 -9.22 13.20
CA GLU A 271 12.60 -9.38 13.70
C GLU A 271 11.75 -10.33 12.86
N LEU A 272 11.96 -10.35 11.55
CA LEU A 272 10.98 -10.88 10.62
C LEU A 272 11.47 -12.06 9.78
N LEU A 273 12.77 -12.32 9.68
CA LEU A 273 13.36 -13.33 8.78
C LEU A 273 14.27 -14.35 9.48
N ARG A 274 14.29 -14.43 10.82
CA ARG A 274 15.23 -15.29 11.57
C ARG A 274 15.22 -16.75 11.14
N ASP A 275 14.02 -17.29 10.91
CA ASP A 275 13.80 -18.71 10.63
C ASP A 275 13.59 -18.99 9.13
N ILE A 276 13.84 -18.00 8.26
CA ILE A 276 13.65 -18.12 6.81
C ILE A 276 15.00 -18.39 6.14
N GLU A 277 15.07 -19.45 5.33
CA GLU A 277 16.22 -19.68 4.45
C GLU A 277 16.30 -18.56 3.41
N LYS A 278 17.45 -17.88 3.36
CA LYS A 278 17.59 -16.69 2.53
C LYS A 278 18.97 -16.52 1.96
N GLU A 279 19.01 -15.94 0.78
CA GLU A 279 20.21 -15.44 0.12
C GLU A 279 20.03 -13.95 -0.19
N VAL A 280 20.94 -13.12 0.33
CA VAL A 280 20.83 -11.66 0.22
C VAL A 280 21.97 -11.10 -0.64
N PHE A 281 21.58 -10.36 -1.67
CA PHE A 281 22.49 -9.70 -2.63
C PHE A 281 22.54 -8.21 -2.31
N VAL A 282 23.59 -7.78 -1.59
CA VAL A 282 23.78 -6.36 -1.24
C VAL A 282 24.67 -5.68 -2.27
N GLY A 283 24.12 -4.66 -2.95
CA GLY A 283 24.85 -3.89 -3.97
C GLY A 283 25.19 -4.65 -5.27
N THR A 284 24.85 -5.92 -5.35
CA THR A 284 25.07 -6.78 -6.51
C THR A 284 23.77 -7.16 -7.20
N LYS A 285 23.82 -7.36 -8.51
CA LYS A 285 22.63 -7.78 -9.26
C LYS A 285 22.44 -9.28 -9.13
N MET A 286 21.27 -9.68 -8.66
CA MET A 286 20.83 -11.09 -8.63
C MET A 286 20.64 -11.61 -10.06
N ASN A 287 21.09 -12.81 -10.34
CA ASN A 287 20.80 -13.53 -11.59
C ASN A 287 19.49 -14.30 -11.45
N VAL A 288 18.37 -13.64 -11.76
CA VAL A 288 17.02 -14.21 -11.64
C VAL A 288 16.86 -15.49 -12.45
N ARG A 289 17.48 -15.56 -13.64
CA ARG A 289 17.41 -16.74 -14.51
C ARG A 289 18.05 -17.97 -13.87
N GLU A 290 19.17 -17.81 -13.23
CA GLU A 290 19.91 -18.90 -12.58
C GLU A 290 19.15 -19.37 -11.33
N VAL A 291 18.76 -18.44 -10.47
CA VAL A 291 17.94 -18.71 -9.29
C VAL A 291 16.69 -19.51 -9.64
N VAL A 292 15.89 -19.06 -10.61
CA VAL A 292 14.64 -19.77 -10.99
C VAL A 292 14.94 -21.15 -11.53
N LYS A 293 16.00 -21.34 -12.32
CA LYS A 293 16.39 -22.65 -12.85
C LYS A 293 16.78 -23.63 -11.77
N GLU A 294 17.62 -23.21 -10.84
CA GLU A 294 18.10 -24.02 -9.73
C GLU A 294 16.96 -24.45 -8.81
N GLU A 295 16.09 -23.51 -8.43
CA GLU A 295 14.98 -23.78 -7.53
C GLU A 295 13.91 -24.66 -8.17
N LEU A 296 13.62 -24.51 -9.46
CA LEU A 296 12.69 -25.40 -10.16
C LEU A 296 13.28 -26.79 -10.39
N ALA A 297 14.60 -26.90 -10.58
CA ALA A 297 15.27 -28.20 -10.64
C ALA A 297 15.24 -28.90 -9.26
N TYR A 298 15.41 -28.16 -8.17
CA TYR A 298 15.31 -28.66 -6.80
C TYR A 298 13.89 -29.14 -6.46
N ALA A 299 12.86 -28.39 -6.85
CA ALA A 299 11.46 -28.72 -6.58
C ALA A 299 10.99 -30.01 -7.28
N GLY A 300 11.60 -30.37 -8.39
CA GLY A 300 11.29 -31.61 -9.12
C GLY A 300 9.82 -31.77 -9.49
N GLU A 301 9.27 -32.98 -9.33
CA GLU A 301 7.86 -33.28 -9.66
C GLU A 301 6.86 -32.63 -8.71
N GLY A 302 7.26 -32.27 -7.48
CA GLY A 302 6.40 -31.60 -6.51
C GLY A 302 5.98 -30.19 -6.95
N GLY A 303 6.76 -29.59 -7.83
CA GLY A 303 6.53 -28.25 -8.35
C GLY A 303 6.84 -27.14 -7.34
N ALA A 304 6.84 -25.91 -7.84
CA ALA A 304 7.12 -24.73 -7.03
C ALA A 304 6.18 -23.57 -7.35
N THR A 305 5.90 -22.76 -6.33
CA THR A 305 5.33 -21.43 -6.52
C THR A 305 6.48 -20.42 -6.50
N VAL A 306 6.66 -19.66 -7.57
CA VAL A 306 7.62 -18.57 -7.68
C VAL A 306 6.88 -17.27 -7.46
N LEU A 307 7.21 -16.54 -6.39
CA LEU A 307 6.64 -15.24 -6.08
C LEU A 307 7.70 -14.16 -6.34
N VAL A 308 7.35 -13.18 -7.16
CA VAL A 308 8.27 -12.09 -7.53
C VAL A 308 7.71 -10.76 -7.06
N CYS A 309 8.52 -9.98 -6.35
CA CYS A 309 8.17 -8.61 -5.97
C CYS A 309 9.39 -7.69 -6.06
N GLY A 310 9.39 -6.79 -7.05
CA GLY A 310 10.52 -5.90 -7.29
C GLY A 310 10.33 -5.02 -8.51
N PRO A 311 11.42 -4.48 -9.09
CA PRO A 311 11.35 -3.71 -10.32
C PRO A 311 10.73 -4.51 -11.46
N SER A 312 10.03 -3.83 -12.39
CA SER A 312 9.35 -4.48 -13.52
C SER A 312 10.28 -5.37 -14.36
N SER A 313 11.54 -4.95 -14.55
CA SER A 313 12.53 -5.75 -15.27
C SER A 313 12.83 -7.11 -14.60
N MET A 314 12.81 -7.17 -13.27
CA MET A 314 12.98 -8.41 -12.51
C MET A 314 11.76 -9.34 -12.69
N ALA A 315 10.56 -8.78 -12.62
CA ALA A 315 9.32 -9.53 -12.85
C ALA A 315 9.23 -10.06 -14.28
N ASP A 316 9.61 -9.25 -15.27
CA ASP A 316 9.63 -9.65 -16.67
C ASP A 316 10.65 -10.78 -16.92
N GLU A 317 11.85 -10.69 -16.34
CA GLU A 317 12.87 -11.73 -16.43
C GLU A 317 12.38 -13.05 -15.82
N ALA A 318 11.80 -13.00 -14.63
CA ALA A 318 11.22 -14.19 -13.98
C ALA A 318 10.09 -14.80 -14.81
N ARG A 319 9.20 -13.98 -15.36
CA ARG A 319 8.08 -14.42 -16.21
C ARG A 319 8.57 -15.14 -17.47
N ILE A 320 9.59 -14.60 -18.12
CA ILE A 320 10.20 -15.23 -19.31
C ILE A 320 10.81 -16.59 -18.95
N VAL A 321 11.58 -16.66 -17.85
CA VAL A 321 12.25 -17.88 -17.45
C VAL A 321 11.26 -18.97 -17.03
N VAL A 322 10.28 -18.63 -16.21
CA VAL A 322 9.21 -19.55 -15.77
C VAL A 322 8.43 -20.08 -16.97
N SER A 323 8.07 -19.20 -17.92
CA SER A 323 7.37 -19.59 -19.14
C SER A 323 8.20 -20.52 -20.04
N ASP A 324 9.52 -20.28 -20.15
CA ASP A 324 10.41 -21.12 -20.95
C ASP A 324 10.59 -22.52 -20.34
N ILE A 325 10.78 -22.59 -19.01
CA ILE A 325 10.91 -23.86 -18.28
C ILE A 325 9.58 -24.63 -18.31
N GLY A 326 8.45 -23.99 -18.06
CA GLY A 326 7.13 -24.63 -18.09
C GLY A 326 6.76 -25.23 -19.45
N ARG A 327 7.33 -24.70 -20.55
CA ARG A 327 7.15 -25.25 -21.90
C ARG A 327 8.06 -26.46 -22.18
N ARG A 328 9.22 -26.52 -21.57
CA ARG A 328 10.27 -27.52 -21.88
C ARG A 328 10.32 -28.66 -20.89
N SER A 329 9.84 -28.45 -19.68
CA SER A 329 9.86 -29.43 -18.61
C SER A 329 8.45 -29.74 -18.12
N LYS A 330 8.28 -30.92 -17.47
CA LYS A 330 7.02 -31.32 -16.84
C LYS A 330 6.87 -30.74 -15.42
N VAL A 331 7.73 -29.82 -15.01
CA VAL A 331 7.68 -29.22 -13.69
C VAL A 331 6.41 -28.35 -13.58
N ASN A 332 5.61 -28.62 -12.56
CA ASN A 332 4.46 -27.82 -12.24
C ASN A 332 4.94 -26.53 -11.57
N VAL A 333 4.74 -25.37 -12.23
CA VAL A 333 5.19 -24.08 -11.72
C VAL A 333 4.08 -23.06 -11.80
N ARG A 334 3.88 -22.35 -10.68
CA ARG A 334 2.98 -21.20 -10.61
C ARG A 334 3.80 -19.94 -10.36
N LEU A 335 3.60 -18.91 -11.18
CA LEU A 335 4.17 -17.60 -10.98
C LEU A 335 3.14 -16.65 -10.36
N ILE A 336 3.52 -16.00 -9.27
CA ILE A 336 2.78 -14.91 -8.64
C ILE A 336 3.62 -13.65 -8.79
N ASP A 337 3.06 -12.63 -9.41
CA ASP A 337 3.70 -11.34 -9.63
C ASP A 337 3.03 -10.30 -8.73
N GLU A 338 3.72 -9.93 -7.64
CA GLU A 338 3.34 -8.87 -6.71
C GLU A 338 4.12 -7.58 -6.97
N ALA A 339 4.59 -7.40 -8.21
CA ALA A 339 5.31 -6.18 -8.58
C ALA A 339 4.40 -4.95 -8.47
N PHE A 340 4.87 -3.96 -7.71
CA PHE A 340 4.17 -2.68 -7.60
C PHE A 340 4.25 -1.91 -8.94
N SER A 341 3.16 -1.90 -9.67
CA SER A 341 3.00 -1.21 -10.96
C SER A 341 2.29 0.15 -10.81
N TRP A 342 2.54 0.86 -9.72
CA TRP A 342 1.91 2.15 -9.44
C TRP A 342 2.56 3.32 -10.19
#